data_de1b5776b9131e9f1d646a6624682ce4
#
_entry.id   de1b5776b9131e9f1d646a6624682ce4
#
_cell.length_a   1.000
_cell.length_b   1.000
_cell.length_c   1.000
_cell.angle_alpha   90.00
_cell.angle_beta   90.00
_cell.angle_gamma   90.00
#
_symmetry.space_group_name_H-M   'P 1'
#
loop_
_entity.id
_entity.type
_entity.pdbx_description
1 polymer ?
#
loop_
_entity_poly.entity_id
_entity_poly.type
_entity_poly.pdbx_seq_one_letter_code
_entity_poly.pdbx_strand_id
1 'polypeptide(L)'
;MSLQYSPKNNPRVIVIQKLYGRYFNKEENLTFPKHRFKKFIKDVVNGTIERDEIIKDEISNHLNLDLELKKLDKVFQVIVKSAIFEFLYKPKISTKIIINEYLKASNFFINSNSSI
;
A
#
# COMPACT_ATOMS: atom_id res chain seq x y z
N MET A 1 -16.88 -5.91 -20.01
CA MET A 1 -16.30 -5.06 -19.84
C MET A 1 -16.02 -4.72 -18.54
N SER A 2 -15.10 -4.38 -18.29
CA SER A 2 -14.72 -4.23 -16.98
C SER A 2 -14.91 -2.87 -16.52
N LEU A 3 -15.30 -2.73 -15.33
CA LEU A 3 -15.26 -1.54 -14.64
C LEU A 3 -13.85 -1.29 -14.33
N GLN A 4 -13.21 -0.48 -15.10
CA GLN A 4 -11.83 -0.19 -14.83
C GLN A 4 -11.73 1.18 -14.27
N TYR A 5 -10.98 1.29 -13.19
CA TYR A 5 -10.60 2.57 -12.68
C TYR A 5 -9.52 3.12 -13.58
N SER A 6 -9.49 4.43 -13.78
CA SER A 6 -8.26 5.02 -14.27
C SER A 6 -7.18 4.65 -13.25
N PRO A 7 -5.95 4.46 -13.65
CA PRO A 7 -4.91 4.05 -12.69
C PRO A 7 -4.87 4.92 -11.45
N LYS A 8 -5.03 6.23 -11.60
CA LYS A 8 -4.98 7.14 -10.46
C LYS A 8 -6.14 6.99 -9.49
N ASN A 9 -7.25 6.34 -9.91
CA ASN A 9 -8.39 6.11 -9.04
C ASN A 9 -8.41 4.70 -8.45
N ASN A 10 -7.40 3.90 -8.76
CA ASN A 10 -7.27 2.58 -8.18
C ASN A 10 -7.12 2.73 -6.65
N PRO A 11 -7.94 2.03 -5.86
CA PRO A 11 -7.89 2.21 -4.39
C PRO A 11 -6.53 1.97 -3.80
N ARG A 12 -5.79 0.99 -4.29
CA ARG A 12 -4.46 0.69 -3.75
C ARG A 12 -3.41 1.71 -4.18
N VAL A 13 -3.57 2.32 -5.35
CA VAL A 13 -2.74 3.46 -5.72
C VAL A 13 -2.94 4.60 -4.73
N ILE A 14 -4.18 4.87 -4.37
CA ILE A 14 -4.49 5.93 -3.39
C ILE A 14 -3.89 5.59 -2.03
N VAL A 15 -4.02 4.33 -1.60
CA VAL A 15 -3.39 3.87 -0.34
C VAL A 15 -1.90 4.17 -0.35
N ILE A 16 -1.22 3.79 -1.42
CA ILE A 16 0.23 3.97 -1.53
C ILE A 16 0.59 5.45 -1.52
N GLN A 17 -0.16 6.27 -2.24
CA GLN A 17 0.08 7.71 -2.28
C GLN A 17 -0.07 8.34 -0.89
N LYS A 18 -1.10 7.96 -0.15
CA LYS A 18 -1.33 8.51 1.19
C LYS A 18 -0.23 8.10 2.16
N LEU A 19 0.16 6.83 2.14
CA LEU A 19 1.22 6.34 3.01
C LEU A 19 2.57 6.96 2.65
N TYR A 20 2.85 7.09 1.37
CA TYR A 20 4.09 7.69 0.91
C TYR A 20 4.18 9.15 1.33
N GLY A 21 3.10 9.91 1.14
CA GLY A 21 3.05 11.30 1.57
C GLY A 21 3.26 11.45 3.07
N ARG A 22 2.70 10.53 3.85
CA ARG A 22 2.87 10.51 5.30
C ARG A 22 4.32 10.33 5.72
N TYR A 23 5.12 9.67 4.90
CA TYR A 23 6.53 9.48 5.17
C TYR A 23 7.26 10.80 5.31
N PHE A 24 6.86 11.78 4.51
CA PHE A 24 7.52 13.08 4.46
C PHE A 24 6.88 14.10 5.38
N ASN A 25 5.62 13.88 5.78
CA ASN A 25 4.94 14.80 6.67
C ASN A 25 4.07 14.02 7.64
N LYS A 26 4.67 13.59 8.72
CA LYS A 26 4.00 12.74 9.71
C LYS A 26 2.88 13.45 10.46
N GLU A 27 2.92 14.77 10.50
CA GLU A 27 1.92 15.53 11.21
C GLU A 27 0.76 15.99 10.34
N GLU A 28 0.86 15.75 9.04
CA GLU A 28 -0.21 16.12 8.16
C GLU A 28 -1.47 15.31 8.49
N ASN A 29 -2.59 16.01 8.58
CA ASN A 29 -3.86 15.33 8.76
C ASN A 29 -4.18 14.55 7.48
N LEU A 30 -4.44 13.27 7.65
CA LEU A 30 -4.80 12.44 6.52
C LEU A 30 -6.22 12.77 6.09
N THR A 31 -6.35 13.22 4.85
CA THR A 31 -7.65 13.40 4.24
C THR A 31 -7.80 12.36 3.15
N PHE A 32 -9.03 11.99 2.88
CA PHE A 32 -9.31 10.95 1.91
C PHE A 32 -10.28 11.46 0.86
N PRO A 33 -10.03 11.16 -0.41
CA PRO A 33 -10.90 11.65 -1.47
C PRO A 33 -12.26 10.97 -1.41
N LYS A 34 -13.24 11.61 -2.01
CA LYS A 34 -14.52 10.97 -2.22
C LYS A 34 -14.28 9.81 -3.18
N HIS A 35 -14.58 8.59 -2.75
CA HIS A 35 -14.27 7.41 -3.53
C HIS A 35 -15.24 6.30 -3.16
N ARG A 36 -15.53 5.46 -4.14
CA ARG A 36 -16.40 4.30 -3.94
C ARG A 36 -15.90 3.39 -2.83
N PHE A 37 -14.59 3.24 -2.72
CA PHE A 37 -13.97 2.39 -1.72
C PHE A 37 -13.26 3.19 -0.62
N LYS A 38 -13.83 4.33 -0.27
CA LYS A 38 -13.23 5.21 0.74
C LYS A 38 -12.96 4.50 2.07
N LYS A 39 -13.93 3.68 2.52
CA LYS A 39 -13.75 2.97 3.78
C LYS A 39 -12.56 2.01 3.71
N PHE A 40 -12.45 1.26 2.63
CA PHE A 40 -11.32 0.36 2.43
C PHE A 40 -10.01 1.13 2.45
N ILE A 41 -9.95 2.24 1.72
CA ILE A 41 -8.74 3.07 1.64
C ILE A 41 -8.34 3.55 3.03
N LYS A 42 -9.30 4.08 3.79
CA LYS A 42 -9.03 4.56 5.16
C LYS A 42 -8.57 3.43 6.06
N ASP A 43 -9.22 2.28 5.99
CA ASP A 43 -8.87 1.14 6.83
C ASP A 43 -7.44 0.69 6.57
N VAL A 44 -7.06 0.59 5.30
CA VAL A 44 -5.72 0.11 4.97
C VAL A 44 -4.66 1.15 5.32
N VAL A 45 -4.90 2.42 5.02
CA VAL A 45 -3.94 3.47 5.35
C VAL A 45 -3.74 3.55 6.86
N ASN A 46 -4.82 3.73 7.59
CA ASN A 46 -4.73 3.88 9.05
C ASN A 46 -4.21 2.63 9.72
N GLY A 47 -4.67 1.46 9.26
CA GLY A 47 -4.22 0.20 9.84
C GLY A 47 -2.75 -0.06 9.61
N THR A 48 -2.24 0.27 8.43
CA THR A 48 -0.81 0.11 8.14
C THR A 48 0.04 1.01 9.03
N ILE A 49 -0.41 2.24 9.25
CA ILE A 49 0.28 3.16 10.14
C ILE A 49 0.27 2.65 11.57
N GLU A 50 -0.91 2.27 12.07
CA GLU A 50 -1.07 1.84 13.45
C GLU A 50 -0.30 0.57 13.78
N ARG A 51 -0.15 -0.32 12.79
CA ARG A 51 0.46 -1.62 13.00
C ARG A 51 1.84 -1.74 12.38
N ASP A 52 2.51 -0.62 12.22
CA ASP A 52 3.82 -0.60 11.56
C ASP A 52 4.82 -1.57 12.19
N GLU A 53 4.88 -1.59 13.52
CA GLU A 53 5.82 -2.47 14.22
C GLU A 53 5.48 -3.94 14.03
N ILE A 54 4.19 -4.29 14.09
CA ILE A 54 3.76 -5.66 13.88
C ILE A 54 4.10 -6.10 12.45
N ILE A 55 3.87 -5.22 11.49
CA ILE A 55 4.14 -5.52 10.09
C ILE A 55 5.64 -5.71 9.87
N LYS A 56 6.46 -4.86 10.45
CA LYS A 56 7.92 -5.00 10.36
C LYS A 56 8.38 -6.32 10.96
N ASP A 57 7.80 -6.72 12.08
CA ASP A 57 8.16 -7.99 12.71
C ASP A 57 7.77 -9.17 11.82
N GLU A 58 6.61 -9.11 11.18
CA GLU A 58 6.21 -10.16 10.25
C GLU A 58 7.17 -10.28 9.08
N ILE A 59 7.62 -9.16 8.55
CA ILE A 59 8.58 -9.15 7.46
C ILE A 59 9.89 -9.78 7.90
N SER A 60 10.40 -9.39 9.06
CA SER A 60 11.66 -9.91 9.58
C SER A 60 11.59 -11.41 9.89
N ASN A 61 10.50 -11.82 10.53
CA ASN A 61 10.42 -13.16 11.08
C ASN A 61 10.02 -14.23 10.05
N HIS A 62 9.25 -13.84 9.04
CA HIS A 62 8.66 -14.81 8.12
C HIS A 62 9.14 -14.71 6.70
N LEU A 63 9.65 -13.57 6.28
CA LEU A 63 10.03 -13.38 4.89
C LEU A 63 11.54 -13.29 4.69
N ASN A 64 12.29 -13.26 5.77
CA ASN A 64 13.75 -13.11 5.71
C ASN A 64 14.18 -11.91 4.88
N LEU A 65 13.34 -10.87 4.87
CA LEU A 65 13.60 -9.66 4.11
C LEU A 65 14.04 -8.50 4.98
N ASP A 66 14.36 -8.78 6.24
CA ASP A 66 14.69 -7.75 7.20
C ASP A 66 15.82 -6.85 6.75
N LEU A 67 16.81 -7.43 6.10
CA LEU A 67 17.94 -6.68 5.60
C LEU A 67 17.56 -5.76 4.48
N GLU A 68 16.58 -6.21 3.69
CA GLU A 68 16.35 -5.59 2.40
C GLU A 68 15.28 -4.52 2.42
N LEU A 69 14.38 -4.57 3.41
CA LEU A 69 13.30 -3.60 3.44
C LEU A 69 13.82 -2.17 3.52
N LYS A 70 14.82 -1.93 4.38
CA LYS A 70 15.38 -0.59 4.56
C LYS A 70 16.09 -0.08 3.32
N LYS A 71 16.52 -1.00 2.46
CA LYS A 71 17.22 -0.64 1.23
C LYS A 71 16.28 -0.35 0.08
N LEU A 72 15.02 -0.72 0.20
CA LEU A 72 14.05 -0.44 -0.84
C LEU A 72 13.70 1.06 -0.86
N ASP A 73 13.33 1.54 -2.03
CA ASP A 73 12.76 2.86 -2.13
C ASP A 73 11.54 2.98 -1.24
N LYS A 74 11.27 4.17 -0.75
CA LYS A 74 10.15 4.40 0.16
C LYS A 74 8.82 3.94 -0.42
N VAL A 75 8.61 4.13 -1.71
CA VAL A 75 7.36 3.71 -2.33
C VAL A 75 7.21 2.19 -2.26
N PHE A 76 8.29 1.44 -2.47
CA PHE A 76 8.22 -0.01 -2.38
C PHE A 76 8.09 -0.50 -0.94
N GLN A 77 8.69 0.21 0.01
CA GLN A 77 8.47 -0.10 1.42
C GLN A 77 6.99 0.02 1.78
N VAL A 78 6.35 1.08 1.30
CA VAL A 78 4.93 1.31 1.54
C VAL A 78 4.08 0.21 0.88
N ILE A 79 4.43 -0.17 -0.35
CA ILE A 79 3.71 -1.23 -1.05
C ILE A 79 3.77 -2.54 -0.26
N VAL A 80 4.95 -2.94 0.16
CA VAL A 80 5.12 -4.18 0.92
C VAL A 80 4.34 -4.12 2.23
N LYS A 81 4.44 -3.03 2.96
CA LYS A 81 3.76 -2.90 4.25
C LYS A 81 2.25 -2.95 4.11
N SER A 82 1.70 -2.25 3.12
CA SER A 82 0.25 -2.24 2.95
C SER A 82 -0.28 -3.59 2.47
N ALA A 83 0.49 -4.30 1.64
CA ALA A 83 0.11 -5.65 1.23
C ALA A 83 0.11 -6.61 2.43
N ILE A 84 1.12 -6.53 3.29
CA ILE A 84 1.18 -7.35 4.50
C ILE A 84 0.01 -7.03 5.42
N PHE A 85 -0.34 -5.76 5.55
CA PHE A 85 -1.51 -5.39 6.34
C PHE A 85 -2.76 -6.11 5.82
N GLU A 86 -2.96 -6.13 4.51
CA GLU A 86 -4.13 -6.81 3.95
C GLU A 86 -4.09 -8.31 4.19
N PHE A 87 -2.93 -8.94 4.05
CA PHE A 87 -2.82 -10.37 4.35
C PHE A 87 -3.22 -10.69 5.79
N LEU A 88 -2.82 -9.85 6.73
CA LEU A 88 -3.06 -10.11 8.14
C LEU A 88 -4.47 -9.72 8.59
N TYR A 89 -5.00 -8.63 8.06
CA TYR A 89 -6.21 -8.03 8.60
C TYR A 89 -7.40 -7.99 7.66
N LYS A 90 -7.23 -8.48 6.43
CA LYS A 90 -8.31 -8.59 5.46
C LYS A 90 -8.38 -10.01 4.92
N PRO A 91 -8.60 -11.00 5.80
CA PRO A 91 -8.51 -12.40 5.40
C PRO A 91 -9.57 -12.85 4.39
N LYS A 92 -10.64 -12.07 4.23
CA LYS A 92 -11.66 -12.40 3.25
C LYS A 92 -11.22 -12.12 1.82
N ILE A 93 -10.17 -11.30 1.64
CA ILE A 93 -9.62 -11.04 0.33
C ILE A 93 -8.55 -12.06 0.07
N SER A 94 -8.64 -12.78 -1.06
CA SER A 94 -7.67 -13.83 -1.33
C SER A 94 -6.27 -13.26 -1.54
N THR A 95 -5.28 -14.04 -1.17
CA THR A 95 -3.87 -13.69 -1.36
C THR A 95 -3.57 -13.35 -2.81
N LYS A 96 -4.13 -14.14 -3.73
CA LYS A 96 -3.91 -13.90 -5.16
C LYS A 96 -4.42 -12.53 -5.60
N ILE A 97 -5.58 -12.14 -5.11
CA ILE A 97 -6.15 -10.83 -5.44
C ILE A 97 -5.26 -9.73 -4.88
N ILE A 98 -4.82 -9.86 -3.63
CA ILE A 98 -3.97 -8.86 -3.01
C ILE A 98 -2.70 -8.66 -3.82
N ILE A 99 -2.03 -9.77 -4.15
CA ILE A 99 -0.79 -9.70 -4.92
C ILE A 99 -1.02 -9.04 -6.27
N ASN A 100 -2.04 -9.50 -7.00
CA ASN A 100 -2.33 -8.94 -8.32
C ASN A 100 -2.65 -7.46 -8.27
N GLU A 101 -3.41 -7.04 -7.28
CA GLU A 101 -3.78 -5.63 -7.18
C GLU A 101 -2.60 -4.75 -6.82
N TYR A 102 -1.69 -5.21 -5.95
CA TYR A 102 -0.50 -4.43 -5.65
C TYR A 102 0.50 -4.43 -6.80
N LEU A 103 0.54 -5.49 -7.61
CA LEU A 103 1.35 -5.46 -8.82
C LEU A 103 0.83 -4.42 -9.81
N LYS A 104 -0.47 -4.35 -9.99
CA LYS A 104 -1.07 -3.32 -10.84
C LYS A 104 -0.79 -1.92 -10.31
N ALA A 105 -0.94 -1.74 -9.01
CA ALA A 105 -0.71 -0.44 -8.39
C ALA A 105 0.75 -0.03 -8.51
N SER A 106 1.68 -0.98 -8.33
CA SER A 106 3.10 -0.67 -8.45
C SER A 106 3.48 -0.22 -9.85
N ASN A 107 2.82 -0.77 -10.88
CA ASN A 107 3.07 -0.36 -12.25
C ASN A 107 2.78 1.12 -12.49
N PHE A 108 1.78 1.65 -11.80
CA PHE A 108 1.47 3.08 -11.90
C PHE A 108 2.71 3.92 -11.50
N PHE A 109 3.37 3.53 -10.41
CA PHE A 109 4.51 4.29 -9.91
C PHE A 109 5.77 4.08 -10.75
N ILE A 110 5.98 2.86 -11.21
CA ILE A 110 7.11 2.56 -12.08
C ILE A 110 6.99 3.34 -13.38
N ASN A 111 5.82 3.30 -14.00
CA ASN A 111 5.60 3.99 -15.27
C ASN A 111 5.71 5.50 -15.12
N SER A 112 5.24 6.04 -14.02
CA SER A 112 5.38 7.47 -13.76
C SER A 112 6.84 7.86 -13.67
N ASN A 113 7.66 7.04 -13.01
CA ASN A 113 9.08 7.31 -12.90
C ASN A 113 9.80 7.17 -14.24
N SER A 114 9.38 6.19 -15.04
CA SER A 114 10.05 5.95 -16.30
C SER A 114 9.75 7.01 -17.36
N SER A 115 8.74 7.81 -17.15
CA SER A 115 8.38 8.86 -18.08
C SER A 115 9.22 10.14 -17.88
N ILE A 116 10.05 10.13 -16.89
CA ILE A 116 10.95 11.26 -16.63
C ILE A 116 12.19 11.25 -17.59
#